data_402f6a5938248ed83d910e6b77a0977c
#
_entry.id   402f6a5938248ed83d910e6b77a0977c
#
_cell.length_a   1.000
_cell.length_b   1.000
_cell.length_c   1.000
_cell.angle_alpha   90.00
_cell.angle_beta   90.00
_cell.angle_gamma   90.00
#
_symmetry.space_group_name_H-M   'P 1'
#
loop_
_entity.id
_entity.type
_entity.pdbx_description
1 polymer ?
#
loop_
_entity_poly.entity_id
_entity_poly.type
_entity_poly.pdbx_seq_one_letter_code
_entity_poly.pdbx_strand_id
1 'polypeptide(L)'
;VIRIACNTYITLPDGTSDRLDNLVPVNRNRYFQNVLLTRETKLRTHVSVTWTTDEKGKPDMVPISTDQIACRARLREYSGRMSIEQSFRDDKSSGFDLEHTRLQHAQRIDHLLLALAIATLWCHELGEFVLQQGEPARCWVDPAHERTLSLFQLGLRWLKRFLATGLHFLPDFQA
;
A
#
# COMPACT_ATOMS: atom_id res chain seq x y z
N VAL A 1 -8.33 8.11 -10.05
CA VAL A 1 -7.79 6.78 -10.43
C VAL A 1 -8.57 5.70 -9.68
N ILE A 2 -9.15 4.74 -10.39
CA ILE A 2 -10.00 3.68 -9.82
C ILE A 2 -9.54 2.33 -10.36
N ARG A 3 -9.40 1.31 -9.49
CA ARG A 3 -9.17 -0.08 -9.93
C ARG A 3 -10.47 -0.63 -10.52
N ILE A 4 -10.35 -1.29 -11.67
CA ILE A 4 -11.47 -1.99 -12.33
C ILE A 4 -11.20 -3.50 -12.33
N ALA A 5 -12.22 -4.30 -12.63
CA ALA A 5 -12.07 -5.75 -12.68
C ALA A 5 -11.29 -6.19 -13.94
N CYS A 6 -10.47 -7.24 -13.83
CA CYS A 6 -9.66 -7.75 -14.94
C CYS A 6 -10.51 -8.25 -16.12
N ASN A 7 -11.72 -8.74 -15.85
CA ASN A 7 -12.67 -9.21 -16.85
C ASN A 7 -13.56 -8.10 -17.44
N THR A 8 -13.25 -6.82 -17.15
CA THR A 8 -14.00 -5.70 -17.71
C THR A 8 -13.82 -5.66 -19.22
N TYR A 9 -14.94 -5.50 -19.95
CA TYR A 9 -14.90 -5.25 -21.40
C TYR A 9 -14.50 -3.81 -21.65
N ILE A 10 -13.58 -3.64 -22.61
CA ILE A 10 -13.23 -2.33 -23.15
C ILE A 10 -13.41 -2.33 -24.67
N THR A 11 -13.86 -1.21 -25.20
CA THR A 11 -13.89 -0.99 -26.65
C THR A 11 -12.80 0.02 -26.99
N LEU A 12 -11.89 -0.37 -27.85
CA LEU A 12 -10.79 0.45 -28.33
C LEU A 12 -11.29 1.50 -29.35
N PRO A 13 -10.51 2.55 -29.64
CA PRO A 13 -10.88 3.56 -30.65
C PRO A 13 -11.09 3.01 -32.06
N ASP A 14 -10.48 1.88 -32.40
CA ASP A 14 -10.64 1.17 -33.67
C ASP A 14 -11.93 0.35 -33.76
N GLY A 15 -12.75 0.34 -32.69
CA GLY A 15 -13.97 -0.45 -32.58
C GLY A 15 -13.81 -1.86 -32.08
N THR A 16 -12.58 -2.34 -31.87
CA THR A 16 -12.31 -3.66 -31.28
C THR A 16 -12.80 -3.69 -29.84
N SER A 17 -13.57 -4.70 -29.47
CA SER A 17 -14.11 -4.85 -28.11
C SER A 17 -13.79 -6.23 -27.58
N ASP A 18 -13.08 -6.27 -26.44
CA ASP A 18 -12.76 -7.51 -25.72
C ASP A 18 -12.54 -7.24 -24.24
N ARG A 19 -12.36 -8.32 -23.48
CA ARG A 19 -12.01 -8.26 -22.06
C ARG A 19 -10.56 -7.84 -21.89
N LEU A 20 -10.28 -7.09 -20.81
CA LEU A 20 -8.92 -6.65 -20.50
C LEU A 20 -7.93 -7.83 -20.34
N ASP A 21 -8.38 -8.92 -19.71
CA ASP A 21 -7.55 -10.11 -19.50
C ASP A 21 -7.16 -10.83 -20.80
N ASN A 22 -7.93 -10.66 -21.88
CA ASN A 22 -7.59 -11.15 -23.22
C ASN A 22 -6.63 -10.20 -23.96
N LEU A 23 -6.79 -8.89 -23.75
CA LEU A 23 -6.05 -7.85 -24.48
C LEU A 23 -4.63 -7.62 -23.94
N VAL A 24 -4.38 -8.01 -22.67
CA VAL A 24 -3.12 -7.71 -21.99
C VAL A 24 -2.37 -9.00 -21.65
N PRO A 25 -1.28 -9.30 -22.37
CA PRO A 25 -0.44 -10.47 -22.07
C PRO A 25 0.11 -10.43 -20.64
N VAL A 26 0.26 -11.59 -20.02
CA VAL A 26 0.82 -11.73 -18.67
C VAL A 26 2.18 -11.03 -18.56
N ASN A 27 2.39 -10.31 -17.47
CA ASN A 27 3.61 -9.56 -17.17
C ASN A 27 3.96 -8.44 -18.19
N ARG A 28 2.97 -7.95 -18.93
CA ARG A 28 3.14 -6.81 -19.83
C ARG A 28 2.31 -5.62 -19.37
N ASN A 29 2.93 -4.45 -19.24
CA ASN A 29 2.21 -3.20 -19.03
C ASN A 29 1.56 -2.75 -20.34
N ARG A 30 0.31 -2.25 -20.27
CA ARG A 30 -0.41 -1.68 -21.39
C ARG A 30 -1.12 -0.38 -20.97
N TYR A 31 -1.21 0.53 -21.93
CA TYR A 31 -1.83 1.84 -21.76
C TYR A 31 -2.81 2.07 -22.89
N PHE A 32 -4.09 2.15 -22.58
CA PHE A 32 -5.16 2.33 -23.53
C PHE A 32 -5.74 3.74 -23.39
N GLN A 33 -5.79 4.47 -24.50
CA GLN A 33 -6.32 5.84 -24.55
C GLN A 33 -7.72 5.85 -25.13
N ASN A 34 -8.61 6.71 -24.57
CA ASN A 34 -9.94 6.95 -25.10
C ASN A 34 -10.77 5.68 -25.35
N VAL A 35 -10.72 4.74 -24.41
CA VAL A 35 -11.51 3.52 -24.49
C VAL A 35 -12.90 3.72 -23.89
N LEU A 36 -13.86 2.91 -24.31
CA LEU A 36 -15.17 2.83 -23.67
C LEU A 36 -15.18 1.63 -22.71
N LEU A 37 -15.44 1.90 -21.44
CA LEU A 37 -15.62 0.86 -20.42
C LEU A 37 -17.04 0.30 -20.48
N THR A 38 -17.15 -1.00 -20.27
CA THR A 38 -18.37 -1.79 -20.23
C THR A 38 -19.18 -1.77 -21.52
N ARG A 39 -20.00 -2.79 -21.74
CA ARG A 39 -20.88 -2.88 -22.92
C ARG A 39 -22.09 -1.98 -22.81
N GLU A 40 -22.56 -1.74 -21.60
CA GLU A 40 -23.81 -1.03 -21.34
C GLU A 40 -23.60 0.48 -21.17
N THR A 41 -22.75 0.89 -20.25
CA THR A 41 -22.58 2.31 -19.88
C THR A 41 -21.67 3.08 -20.81
N LYS A 42 -20.79 2.41 -21.54
CA LYS A 42 -19.84 3.01 -22.53
C LYS A 42 -19.14 4.26 -22.01
N LEU A 43 -18.69 4.21 -20.74
CA LEU A 43 -17.97 5.33 -20.13
C LEU A 43 -16.63 5.54 -20.84
N ARG A 44 -16.42 6.71 -21.42
CA ARG A 44 -15.14 7.06 -22.05
C ARG A 44 -14.10 7.38 -21.00
N THR A 45 -12.96 6.71 -21.07
CA THR A 45 -11.87 6.83 -20.07
C THR A 45 -10.54 6.40 -20.67
N HIS A 46 -9.49 6.45 -19.84
CA HIS A 46 -8.17 5.89 -20.14
C HIS A 46 -7.89 4.74 -19.18
N VAL A 47 -7.23 3.68 -19.65
CA VAL A 47 -6.93 2.51 -18.84
C VAL A 47 -5.43 2.22 -18.85
N SER A 48 -4.82 2.12 -17.67
CA SER A 48 -3.46 1.65 -17.49
C SER A 48 -3.48 0.30 -16.82
N VAL A 49 -2.71 -0.66 -17.33
CA VAL A 49 -2.63 -2.01 -16.78
C VAL A 49 -1.20 -2.35 -16.44
N THR A 50 -1.02 -2.90 -15.25
CA THR A 50 0.25 -3.48 -14.78
C THR A 50 0.01 -4.86 -14.17
N TRP A 51 1.07 -5.57 -13.88
CA TRP A 51 1.05 -6.85 -13.19
C TRP A 51 1.80 -6.74 -11.88
N THR A 52 1.28 -7.37 -10.86
CA THR A 52 1.92 -7.58 -9.56
C THR A 52 1.97 -9.08 -9.29
N THR A 53 2.48 -9.43 -8.12
CA THR A 53 2.47 -10.82 -7.65
C THR A 53 1.56 -10.88 -6.43
N ASP A 54 0.63 -11.83 -6.39
CA ASP A 54 -0.22 -12.06 -5.24
C ASP A 54 0.56 -12.73 -4.09
N GLU A 55 -0.10 -12.90 -2.94
CA GLU A 55 0.49 -13.53 -1.74
C GLU A 55 0.95 -14.99 -1.98
N LYS A 56 0.46 -15.62 -3.05
CA LYS A 56 0.81 -17.00 -3.44
C LYS A 56 1.88 -17.05 -4.54
N GLY A 57 2.47 -15.92 -4.91
CA GLY A 57 3.47 -15.82 -5.96
C GLY A 57 2.91 -15.88 -7.39
N LYS A 58 1.58 -15.77 -7.58
CA LYS A 58 0.96 -15.79 -8.91
C LYS A 58 0.85 -14.36 -9.48
N PRO A 59 0.97 -14.22 -10.81
CA PRO A 59 0.73 -12.94 -11.48
C PRO A 59 -0.71 -12.45 -11.22
N ASP A 60 -0.85 -11.22 -10.70
CA ASP A 60 -2.11 -10.52 -10.50
C ASP A 60 -2.16 -9.28 -11.37
N MET A 61 -3.17 -9.18 -12.22
CA MET A 61 -3.37 -8.04 -13.11
C MET A 61 -4.02 -6.89 -12.33
N VAL A 62 -3.44 -5.71 -12.47
CA VAL A 62 -3.94 -4.48 -11.83
C VAL A 62 -4.34 -3.47 -12.91
N PRO A 63 -5.57 -3.53 -13.42
CA PRO A 63 -6.08 -2.52 -14.32
C PRO A 63 -6.68 -1.34 -13.55
N ILE A 64 -6.33 -0.13 -13.96
CA ILE A 64 -6.84 1.12 -13.40
C ILE A 64 -7.45 2.00 -14.48
N SER A 65 -8.58 2.62 -14.16
CA SER A 65 -9.27 3.61 -14.99
C SER A 65 -8.99 5.01 -14.44
N THR A 66 -8.83 5.98 -15.35
CA THR A 66 -8.55 7.37 -15.02
C THR A 66 -9.12 8.31 -16.10
N ASP A 67 -9.46 9.52 -15.71
CA ASP A 67 -9.84 10.64 -16.58
C ASP A 67 -8.64 11.29 -17.29
N GLN A 68 -7.41 10.98 -16.84
CA GLN A 68 -6.17 11.48 -17.41
C GLN A 68 -5.51 10.44 -18.33
N ILE A 69 -4.57 10.91 -19.18
CA ILE A 69 -3.83 10.05 -20.11
C ILE A 69 -3.23 8.85 -19.43
N ALA A 70 -3.54 7.65 -19.94
CA ALA A 70 -3.00 6.39 -19.43
C ALA A 70 -1.49 6.35 -19.61
N CYS A 71 -0.77 6.17 -18.49
CA CYS A 71 0.69 6.10 -18.47
C CYS A 71 1.19 5.48 -17.16
N ARG A 72 2.51 5.25 -17.06
CA ARG A 72 3.15 4.71 -15.87
C ARG A 72 2.94 5.59 -14.62
N ALA A 73 2.81 6.91 -14.77
CA ALA A 73 2.58 7.81 -13.66
C ALA A 73 1.25 7.51 -12.94
N ARG A 74 0.21 7.15 -13.68
CA ARG A 74 -1.11 6.76 -13.11
C ARG A 74 -1.01 5.49 -12.26
N LEU A 75 -0.18 4.54 -12.68
CA LEU A 75 0.08 3.33 -11.90
C LEU A 75 0.81 3.65 -10.59
N ARG A 76 1.78 4.57 -10.61
CA ARG A 76 2.46 5.03 -9.40
C ARG A 76 1.52 5.76 -8.44
N GLU A 77 0.65 6.61 -8.96
CA GLU A 77 -0.38 7.30 -8.18
C GLU A 77 -1.31 6.29 -7.49
N TYR A 78 -1.74 5.26 -8.22
CA TYR A 78 -2.55 4.19 -7.63
C TYR A 78 -1.79 3.40 -6.56
N SER A 79 -0.49 3.15 -6.76
CA SER A 79 0.31 2.42 -5.77
C SER A 79 0.41 3.14 -4.42
N GLY A 80 0.33 4.48 -4.39
CA GLY A 80 0.25 5.26 -3.17
C GLY A 80 -0.97 4.91 -2.29
N ARG A 81 -2.06 4.43 -2.90
CA ARG A 81 -3.24 3.94 -2.18
C ARG A 81 -2.93 2.72 -1.30
N MET A 82 -2.04 1.85 -1.76
CA MET A 82 -1.64 0.66 -0.99
C MET A 82 -0.99 1.05 0.35
N SER A 83 -0.24 2.16 0.37
CA SER A 83 0.36 2.69 1.60
C SER A 83 -0.70 3.16 2.58
N ILE A 84 -1.78 3.80 2.09
CA ILE A 84 -2.91 4.24 2.92
C ILE A 84 -3.64 3.02 3.51
N GLU A 85 -3.91 2.00 2.70
CA GLU A 85 -4.56 0.77 3.17
C GLU A 85 -3.68 0.04 4.21
N GLN A 86 -2.35 0.04 4.02
CA GLN A 86 -1.43 -0.51 5.00
C GLN A 86 -1.43 0.28 6.31
N SER A 87 -1.42 1.63 6.24
CA SER A 87 -1.52 2.47 7.44
C SER A 87 -2.81 2.21 8.22
N PHE A 88 -3.95 2.11 7.54
CA PHE A 88 -5.20 1.74 8.20
C PHE A 88 -5.17 0.35 8.85
N ARG A 89 -4.48 -0.61 8.24
CA ARG A 89 -4.31 -1.95 8.81
C ARG A 89 -3.42 -1.88 10.06
N ASP A 90 -2.35 -1.11 10.02
CA ASP A 90 -1.44 -0.91 11.14
C ASP A 90 -2.16 -0.22 12.32
N ASP A 91 -3.02 0.76 12.05
CA ASP A 91 -3.83 1.43 13.07
C ASP A 91 -4.90 0.49 13.68
N LYS A 92 -5.56 -0.33 12.86
CA LYS A 92 -6.67 -1.17 13.31
C LYS A 92 -6.21 -2.36 14.14
N SER A 93 -5.51 -3.31 13.54
CA SER A 93 -5.29 -4.63 14.15
C SER A 93 -3.83 -5.06 14.22
N SER A 94 -2.97 -4.53 13.35
CA SER A 94 -1.57 -4.96 13.27
C SER A 94 -0.60 -4.14 14.12
N GLY A 95 -1.05 -3.01 14.68
CA GLY A 95 -0.22 -2.09 15.46
C GLY A 95 -0.88 -1.60 16.73
N PHE A 96 -1.76 -0.61 16.63
CA PHE A 96 -2.35 0.11 17.77
C PHE A 96 -3.68 -0.44 18.25
N ASP A 97 -4.29 -1.35 17.49
CA ASP A 97 -5.51 -2.05 17.87
C ASP A 97 -6.69 -1.14 18.22
N LEU A 98 -6.94 -0.13 17.38
CA LEU A 98 -7.98 0.88 17.58
C LEU A 98 -9.38 0.30 17.75
N GLU A 99 -9.65 -0.86 17.17
CA GLU A 99 -10.98 -1.50 17.25
C GLU A 99 -11.35 -1.90 18.69
N HIS A 100 -10.36 -2.15 19.55
CA HIS A 100 -10.58 -2.52 20.94
C HIS A 100 -10.70 -1.35 21.91
N THR A 101 -10.50 -0.10 21.47
CA THR A 101 -10.52 1.08 22.36
C THR A 101 -11.89 1.38 22.95
N ARG A 102 -12.97 0.93 22.29
CA ARG A 102 -14.38 1.18 22.68
C ARG A 102 -14.73 2.66 22.92
N LEU A 103 -13.95 3.58 22.38
CA LEU A 103 -14.19 5.00 22.49
C LEU A 103 -15.41 5.41 21.64
N GLN A 104 -16.37 6.11 22.24
CA GLN A 104 -17.59 6.55 21.57
C GLN A 104 -17.67 8.07 21.38
N HIS A 105 -16.86 8.84 22.12
CA HIS A 105 -16.87 10.29 22.06
C HIS A 105 -15.92 10.82 20.98
N ALA A 106 -16.44 11.61 20.02
CA ALA A 106 -15.68 12.13 18.88
C ALA A 106 -14.41 12.87 19.32
N GLN A 107 -14.47 13.79 20.30
CA GLN A 107 -13.30 14.51 20.78
C GLN A 107 -12.20 13.60 21.34
N ARG A 108 -12.56 12.51 22.03
CA ARG A 108 -11.57 11.56 22.53
C ARG A 108 -10.93 10.77 21.40
N ILE A 109 -11.70 10.46 20.36
CA ILE A 109 -11.22 9.79 19.15
C ILE A 109 -10.24 10.72 18.42
N ASP A 110 -10.56 12.02 18.29
CA ASP A 110 -9.68 13.02 17.64
C ASP A 110 -8.33 13.13 18.36
N HIS A 111 -8.34 13.22 19.69
CA HIS A 111 -7.08 13.27 20.47
C HIS A 111 -6.29 11.96 20.34
N LEU A 112 -6.97 10.79 20.33
CA LEU A 112 -6.31 9.53 20.12
C LEU A 112 -5.69 9.42 18.72
N LEU A 113 -6.41 9.83 17.69
CA LEU A 113 -5.90 9.84 16.32
C LEU A 113 -4.67 10.72 16.16
N LEU A 114 -4.65 11.90 16.79
CA LEU A 114 -3.48 12.76 16.81
C LEU A 114 -2.28 12.11 17.48
N ALA A 115 -2.49 11.50 18.65
CA ALA A 115 -1.43 10.77 19.36
C ALA A 115 -0.90 9.60 18.53
N LEU A 116 -1.80 8.85 17.87
CA LEU A 116 -1.43 7.74 17.00
C LEU A 116 -0.67 8.20 15.76
N ALA A 117 -1.04 9.34 15.16
CA ALA A 117 -0.30 9.90 14.03
C ALA A 117 1.16 10.21 14.42
N ILE A 118 1.39 10.80 15.60
CA ILE A 118 2.74 11.07 16.12
C ILE A 118 3.47 9.75 16.39
N ALA A 119 2.82 8.77 17.02
CA ALA A 119 3.41 7.46 17.30
C ALA A 119 3.76 6.70 16.01
N THR A 120 2.94 6.83 14.98
CA THR A 120 3.19 6.24 13.65
C THR A 120 4.45 6.83 13.04
N LEU A 121 4.61 8.16 13.06
CA LEU A 121 5.83 8.82 12.59
C LEU A 121 7.07 8.31 13.33
N TRP A 122 7.01 8.23 14.66
CA TRP A 122 8.11 7.68 15.44
C TRP A 122 8.44 6.22 15.09
N CYS A 123 7.41 5.40 14.88
CA CYS A 123 7.65 4.01 14.45
C CYS A 123 8.32 3.94 13.07
N HIS A 124 7.97 4.84 12.14
CA HIS A 124 8.65 4.90 10.83
C HIS A 124 10.12 5.31 10.98
N GLU A 125 10.42 6.36 11.73
CA GLU A 125 11.79 6.81 12.02
C GLU A 125 12.63 5.71 12.69
N LEU A 126 12.06 5.01 13.68
CA LEU A 126 12.71 3.86 14.30
C LEU A 126 12.93 2.71 13.32
N GLY A 127 11.98 2.48 12.40
CA GLY A 127 12.13 1.47 11.35
C GLY A 127 13.27 1.81 10.37
N GLU A 128 13.39 3.07 9.97
CA GLU A 128 14.51 3.55 9.16
C GLU A 128 15.83 3.44 9.91
N PHE A 129 15.87 3.83 11.18
CA PHE A 129 17.03 3.66 12.03
C PHE A 129 17.48 2.19 12.07
N VAL A 130 16.58 1.22 12.28
CA VAL A 130 16.90 -0.21 12.25
C VAL A 130 17.54 -0.62 10.94
N LEU A 131 17.05 -0.14 9.80
CA LEU A 131 17.64 -0.44 8.50
C LEU A 131 19.02 0.19 8.31
N GLN A 132 19.25 1.38 8.84
CA GLN A 132 20.55 2.07 8.79
C GLN A 132 21.62 1.36 9.65
N GLN A 133 21.22 0.71 10.74
CA GLN A 133 22.13 -0.12 11.58
C GLN A 133 22.56 -1.43 10.90
N GLY A 134 21.92 -1.78 9.78
CA GLY A 134 22.26 -2.94 8.97
C GLY A 134 21.61 -4.25 9.41
N GLU A 135 22.03 -5.34 8.76
CA GLU A 135 21.42 -6.66 8.92
C GLU A 135 21.34 -7.19 10.36
N PRO A 136 22.34 -7.03 11.23
CA PRO A 136 22.26 -7.53 12.60
C PRO A 136 21.09 -6.90 13.38
N ALA A 137 20.88 -5.59 13.22
CA ALA A 137 19.79 -4.89 13.88
C ALA A 137 18.44 -5.28 13.28
N ARG A 138 18.36 -5.41 11.96
CA ARG A 138 17.16 -5.87 11.26
C ARG A 138 16.78 -7.29 11.69
N CYS A 139 17.70 -8.24 11.64
CA CYS A 139 17.46 -9.63 12.03
C CYS A 139 17.03 -9.79 13.49
N TRP A 140 17.38 -8.86 14.35
CA TRP A 140 16.93 -8.87 15.74
C TRP A 140 15.41 -8.67 15.87
N VAL A 141 14.77 -7.95 14.95
CA VAL A 141 13.31 -7.67 14.94
C VAL A 141 12.55 -8.40 13.84
N ASP A 142 13.21 -8.70 12.73
CA ASP A 142 12.69 -9.44 11.57
C ASP A 142 13.70 -10.54 11.18
N PRO A 143 13.61 -11.74 11.77
CA PRO A 143 14.58 -12.81 11.55
C PRO A 143 14.50 -13.47 10.17
N ALA A 144 13.54 -13.09 9.35
CA ALA A 144 13.42 -13.62 7.99
C ALA A 144 14.63 -13.22 7.12
N HIS A 145 15.04 -14.08 6.18
CA HIS A 145 16.16 -13.81 5.27
C HIS A 145 15.93 -12.52 4.46
N GLU A 146 14.72 -12.33 3.95
CA GLU A 146 14.29 -11.08 3.30
C GLU A 146 13.37 -10.29 4.24
N ARG A 147 13.36 -8.97 4.08
CA ARG A 147 12.49 -8.11 4.88
C ARG A 147 11.01 -8.40 4.61
N THR A 148 10.30 -8.84 5.64
CA THR A 148 8.86 -9.14 5.58
C THR A 148 8.00 -8.04 6.19
N LEU A 149 8.59 -7.19 7.04
CA LEU A 149 7.89 -6.17 7.80
C LEU A 149 7.91 -4.80 7.11
N SER A 150 6.83 -4.02 7.26
CA SER A 150 6.82 -2.60 6.93
C SER A 150 7.78 -1.80 7.83
N LEU A 151 8.12 -0.57 7.44
CA LEU A 151 8.94 0.32 8.29
C LEU A 151 8.29 0.53 9.65
N PHE A 152 6.97 0.78 9.66
CA PHE A 152 6.19 0.91 10.89
C PHE A 152 6.35 -0.33 11.79
N GLN A 153 6.15 -1.53 11.23
CA GLN A 153 6.26 -2.78 12.00
C GLN A 153 7.67 -3.04 12.53
N LEU A 154 8.70 -2.72 11.75
CA LEU A 154 10.09 -2.79 12.20
C LEU A 154 10.32 -1.90 13.42
N GLY A 155 9.92 -0.62 13.33
CA GLY A 155 10.09 0.33 14.42
C GLY A 155 9.26 -0.03 15.65
N LEU A 156 8.03 -0.47 15.49
CA LEU A 156 7.17 -0.90 16.57
C LEU A 156 7.75 -2.12 17.31
N ARG A 157 8.26 -3.12 16.56
CA ARG A 157 8.91 -4.30 17.17
C ARG A 157 10.21 -3.94 17.85
N TRP A 158 11.00 -3.05 17.25
CA TRP A 158 12.22 -2.53 17.87
C TRP A 158 11.89 -1.86 19.20
N LEU A 159 10.92 -0.94 19.23
CA LEU A 159 10.50 -0.25 20.43
C LEU A 159 10.01 -1.22 21.52
N LYS A 160 9.15 -2.18 21.16
CA LYS A 160 8.66 -3.20 22.10
C LYS A 160 9.81 -4.02 22.71
N ARG A 161 10.78 -4.45 21.92
CA ARG A 161 11.95 -5.20 22.41
C ARG A 161 12.86 -4.33 23.27
N PHE A 162 13.10 -3.09 22.83
CA PHE A 162 13.88 -2.12 23.59
C PHE A 162 13.30 -1.89 24.99
N LEU A 163 12.00 -1.64 25.08
CA LEU A 163 11.31 -1.48 26.36
C LEU A 163 11.36 -2.75 27.22
N ALA A 164 11.25 -3.92 26.60
CA ALA A 164 11.29 -5.20 27.32
C ALA A 164 12.69 -5.56 27.85
N THR A 165 13.75 -5.15 27.18
CA THR A 165 15.13 -5.49 27.55
C THR A 165 15.83 -4.45 28.43
N GLY A 166 15.21 -3.26 28.60
CA GLY A 166 15.79 -2.16 29.41
C GLY A 166 17.09 -1.58 28.81
N LEU A 167 17.38 -1.82 27.54
CA LEU A 167 18.55 -1.28 26.87
C LEU A 167 18.43 0.23 26.68
N HIS A 168 19.41 1.00 27.15
CA HIS A 168 19.46 2.47 27.06
C HIS A 168 19.97 2.96 25.70
N PHE A 169 19.44 2.46 24.60
CA PHE A 169 19.80 2.88 23.24
C PHE A 169 18.59 3.51 22.56
N LEU A 170 18.29 4.75 22.91
CA LEU A 170 17.44 5.61 22.05
C LEU A 170 18.38 6.28 21.04
N PRO A 171 18.05 6.28 19.74
CA PRO A 171 18.74 7.15 18.80
C PRO A 171 18.53 8.60 19.23
N ASP A 172 19.60 9.39 19.18
CA ASP A 172 19.48 10.84 19.32
C ASP A 172 18.64 11.34 18.14
N PHE A 173 17.40 11.71 18.42
CA PHE A 173 16.56 12.40 17.45
C PHE A 173 17.16 13.79 17.23
N GLN A 174 17.98 13.94 16.19
CA GLN A 174 18.40 15.24 15.72
C GLN A 174 17.21 15.91 15.06
N ALA A 175 16.71 16.98 15.69
CA ALA A 175 15.68 17.85 15.19
C ALA A 175 16.18 18.70 14.01
#